data_805acb9e5d393146b0e31398e06ece60
#
_entry.id   805acb9e5d393146b0e31398e06ece60
#
_cell.length_a   1.000
_cell.length_b   1.000
_cell.length_c   1.000
_cell.angle_alpha   90.00
_cell.angle_beta   90.00
_cell.angle_gamma   90.00
#
_symmetry.space_group_name_H-M   'P 1'
#
loop_
_entity.id
_entity.type
_entity.pdbx_description
1 polymer ?
#
loop_
_entity_poly.entity_id
_entity_poly.type
_entity_poly.pdbx_seq_one_letter_code
_entity_poly.pdbx_strand_id
1 'polypeptide(L)'
;MIDAAQIRAARALLDVSQTQLSKLALVSATTIKRLEAAPEIRGAAETLWKIQTALEGAGVEFIPADETKGPGVRLKHRTGKHAKRSRARAGR
;
A
#
# COMPACT_ATOMS: atom_id res chain seq x y z
N MET A 1 -7.82 9.10 -6.59
CA MET A 1 -8.01 8.08 -5.54
C MET A 1 -7.26 6.82 -5.91
N ILE A 2 -6.74 6.11 -4.93
CA ILE A 2 -5.96 4.91 -5.20
C ILE A 2 -6.85 3.79 -5.72
N ASP A 3 -6.24 2.85 -6.42
CA ASP A 3 -6.98 1.72 -6.97
C ASP A 3 -6.46 0.39 -6.41
N ALA A 4 -7.11 -0.70 -6.81
CA ALA A 4 -6.79 -2.01 -6.29
C ALA A 4 -5.35 -2.42 -6.55
N ALA A 5 -4.85 -2.13 -7.74
CA ALA A 5 -3.49 -2.49 -8.09
C ALA A 5 -2.48 -1.72 -7.24
N GLN A 6 -2.78 -0.46 -6.96
CA GLN A 6 -1.91 0.33 -6.11
C GLN A 6 -1.88 -0.22 -4.68
N ILE A 7 -3.03 -0.67 -4.17
CA ILE A 7 -3.07 -1.25 -2.82
C ILE A 7 -2.23 -2.52 -2.77
N ARG A 8 -2.40 -3.40 -3.77
CA ARG A 8 -1.62 -4.64 -3.80
C ARG A 8 -0.12 -4.35 -3.93
N ALA A 9 0.23 -3.40 -4.78
CA ALA A 9 1.63 -3.05 -4.98
C ALA A 9 2.23 -2.44 -3.72
N ALA A 10 1.47 -1.61 -3.04
CA ALA A 10 1.94 -1.00 -1.80
C ALA A 10 2.20 -2.06 -0.73
N ARG A 11 1.27 -3.03 -0.62
CA ARG A 11 1.47 -4.13 0.32
C ARG A 11 2.74 -4.91 -0.03
N ALA A 12 2.94 -5.17 -1.31
CA ALA A 12 4.12 -5.91 -1.73
C ALA A 12 5.40 -5.15 -1.40
N LEU A 13 5.41 -3.85 -1.62
CA LEU A 13 6.57 -3.03 -1.31
C LEU A 13 6.88 -3.04 0.18
N LEU A 14 5.86 -3.05 1.00
CA LEU A 14 6.04 -3.03 2.45
C LEU A 14 6.13 -4.43 3.06
N ASP A 15 5.87 -5.44 2.25
CA ASP A 15 5.87 -6.83 2.69
C ASP A 15 4.85 -7.05 3.82
N VAL A 16 3.66 -6.52 3.63
CA VAL A 16 2.60 -6.72 4.61
C VAL A 16 1.45 -7.51 3.99
N SER A 17 0.81 -8.34 4.81
CA SER A 17 -0.30 -9.15 4.38
C SER A 17 -1.59 -8.33 4.42
N GLN A 18 -2.65 -8.89 3.85
CA GLN A 18 -3.96 -8.26 3.94
C GLN A 18 -4.41 -8.17 5.41
N THR A 19 -4.10 -9.18 6.21
CA THR A 19 -4.44 -9.16 7.62
C THR A 19 -3.67 -8.06 8.36
N GLN A 20 -2.40 -7.90 8.04
CA GLN A 20 -1.61 -6.84 8.65
C GLN A 20 -2.12 -5.47 8.25
N LEU A 21 -2.47 -5.31 6.98
CA LEU A 21 -3.02 -4.05 6.52
C LEU A 21 -4.35 -3.77 7.22
N SER A 22 -5.17 -4.79 7.42
CA SER A 22 -6.45 -4.58 8.08
C SER A 22 -6.25 -4.00 9.48
N LYS A 23 -5.24 -4.44 10.17
CA LYS A 23 -4.96 -3.93 11.51
C LYS A 23 -4.42 -2.50 11.44
N LEU A 24 -3.60 -2.20 10.46
CA LEU A 24 -3.04 -0.86 10.31
C LEU A 24 -4.12 0.14 9.93
N ALA A 25 -5.02 -0.25 9.06
CA ALA A 25 -6.03 0.67 8.53
C ALA A 25 -7.34 0.65 9.30
N LEU A 26 -7.49 -0.30 10.21
CA LEU A 26 -8.73 -0.48 10.97
C LEU A 26 -9.90 -0.75 10.02
N VAL A 27 -9.65 -1.60 9.04
CA VAL A 27 -10.63 -2.03 8.06
C VAL A 27 -10.57 -3.55 8.02
N SER A 28 -11.70 -4.22 7.89
CA SER A 28 -11.68 -5.69 7.95
C SER A 28 -10.88 -6.29 6.80
N ALA A 29 -10.25 -7.42 7.06
CA ALA A 29 -9.48 -8.11 6.03
C ALA A 29 -10.37 -8.53 4.87
N THR A 30 -11.63 -8.88 5.16
CA THR A 30 -12.57 -9.24 4.11
C THR A 30 -12.82 -8.07 3.17
N THR A 31 -12.95 -6.87 3.73
CA THR A 31 -13.15 -5.68 2.91
C THR A 31 -11.92 -5.42 2.04
N ILE A 32 -10.72 -5.56 2.61
CA ILE A 32 -9.49 -5.36 1.85
C ILE A 32 -9.40 -6.36 0.71
N LYS A 33 -9.68 -7.62 1.00
CA LYS A 33 -9.65 -8.66 0.01
C LYS A 33 -10.60 -8.36 -1.14
N ARG A 34 -11.79 -7.90 -0.82
CA ARG A 34 -12.78 -7.58 -1.82
C ARG A 34 -12.36 -6.38 -2.67
N LEU A 35 -11.80 -5.36 -2.04
CA LEU A 35 -11.36 -4.19 -2.77
C LEU A 35 -10.20 -4.53 -3.71
N GLU A 36 -9.28 -5.37 -3.26
CA GLU A 36 -8.13 -5.73 -4.09
C GLU A 36 -8.50 -6.62 -5.27
N ALA A 37 -9.60 -7.33 -5.16
CA ALA A 37 -10.03 -8.22 -6.24
C ALA A 37 -10.87 -7.51 -7.29
N ALA A 38 -11.34 -6.33 -7.00
CA ALA A 38 -12.24 -5.63 -7.93
C ALA A 38 -11.46 -4.97 -9.04
N PRO A 39 -11.96 -5.02 -10.26
CA PRO A 39 -11.29 -4.31 -11.37
C PRO A 39 -11.32 -2.81 -11.16
N GLU A 40 -12.38 -2.34 -10.51
CA GLU A 40 -12.48 -0.95 -10.14
C GLU A 40 -12.83 -0.91 -8.69
N ILE A 41 -12.25 0.00 -7.96
CA ILE A 41 -12.59 0.13 -6.57
C ILE A 41 -13.92 0.83 -6.41
N ARG A 42 -14.79 0.19 -5.64
CA ARG A 42 -16.03 0.79 -5.29
C ARG A 42 -16.15 0.66 -3.81
N GLY A 43 -15.84 1.55 -3.10
CA GLY A 43 -15.97 1.48 -1.69
C GLY A 43 -16.27 2.84 -1.16
N ALA A 44 -16.55 2.95 0.09
CA ALA A 44 -16.73 4.24 0.68
C ALA A 44 -15.41 4.98 0.62
N ALA A 45 -15.47 6.24 0.29
CA ALA A 45 -14.27 7.07 0.24
C ALA A 45 -13.53 7.02 1.57
N GLU A 46 -14.25 6.93 2.65
CA GLU A 46 -13.66 6.86 3.97
C GLU A 46 -12.79 5.60 4.13
N THR A 47 -13.26 4.47 3.64
CA THR A 47 -12.51 3.23 3.72
C THR A 47 -11.23 3.31 2.91
N LEU A 48 -11.32 3.84 1.70
CA LEU A 48 -10.14 3.99 0.87
C LEU A 48 -9.15 4.97 1.47
N TRP A 49 -9.65 6.02 2.09
CA TRP A 49 -8.80 7.00 2.74
C TRP A 49 -8.06 6.38 3.93
N LYS A 50 -8.75 5.52 4.70
CA LYS A 50 -8.10 4.84 5.82
C LYS A 50 -6.97 3.94 5.33
N ILE A 51 -7.21 3.21 4.25
CA ILE A 51 -6.21 2.32 3.69
C ILE A 51 -5.03 3.13 3.16
N GLN A 52 -5.32 4.18 2.42
CA GLN A 52 -4.27 5.02 1.86
C GLN A 52 -3.43 5.64 2.95
N THR A 53 -4.07 6.19 3.97
CA THR A 53 -3.37 6.84 5.07
C THR A 53 -2.48 5.85 5.82
N ALA A 54 -3.00 4.63 6.04
CA ALA A 54 -2.23 3.61 6.74
C ALA A 54 -0.98 3.21 5.95
N LEU A 55 -1.13 3.04 4.64
CA LEU A 55 0.00 2.66 3.80
C LEU A 55 1.01 3.80 3.67
N GLU A 56 0.52 5.03 3.57
CA GLU A 56 1.41 6.18 3.53
C GLU A 56 2.18 6.30 4.84
N GLY A 57 1.51 6.08 5.94
CA GLY A 57 2.17 6.11 7.23
C GLY A 57 3.20 5.00 7.41
N ALA A 58 3.01 3.90 6.68
CA ALA A 58 3.94 2.79 6.74
C ALA A 58 5.12 2.95 5.78
N GLY A 59 5.11 3.98 4.94
CA GLY A 59 6.29 4.29 4.14
C GLY A 59 6.13 4.27 2.64
N VAL A 60 4.90 4.32 2.14
CA VAL A 60 4.66 4.29 0.71
C VAL A 60 4.17 5.64 0.21
N GLU A 61 4.56 5.99 -0.98
CA GLU A 61 4.04 7.17 -1.67
C GLU A 61 3.17 6.69 -2.83
N PHE A 62 1.94 7.19 -2.92
CA PHE A 62 1.08 6.87 -4.06
C PHE A 62 1.27 7.92 -5.13
N ILE A 63 1.44 7.45 -6.37
CA ILE A 63 1.71 8.33 -7.50
C ILE A 63 0.47 8.34 -8.38
N PRO A 64 -0.15 9.49 -8.59
CA PRO A 64 -1.36 9.56 -9.42
C PRO A 64 -1.02 9.40 -10.89
N ALA A 65 -2.00 8.93 -11.65
CA ALA A 65 -1.85 8.85 -13.09
C ALA A 65 -1.75 10.26 -13.67
N ASP A 66 -1.09 10.38 -14.80
CA ASP A 66 -1.03 11.65 -15.50
C ASP A 66 -1.46 11.43 -16.94
N GLU A 67 -1.19 12.38 -17.81
CA GLU A 67 -1.66 12.30 -19.19
C GLU A 67 -1.08 11.15 -19.98
N THR A 68 0.09 10.68 -19.62
CA THR A 68 0.75 9.64 -20.38
C THR A 68 1.02 8.38 -19.60
N LYS A 69 0.94 8.42 -18.28
CA LYS A 69 1.30 7.27 -17.45
C LYS A 69 0.23 6.96 -16.44
N GLY A 70 0.09 5.68 -16.14
CA GLY A 70 -0.88 5.24 -15.15
C GLY A 70 -0.40 5.51 -13.74
N PRO A 71 -1.22 5.16 -12.75
CA PRO A 71 -0.86 5.39 -11.35
C PRO A 71 0.18 4.37 -10.88
N GLY A 72 0.87 4.69 -9.82
CA GLY A 72 1.88 3.80 -9.27
C GLY A 72 2.06 4.00 -7.79
N VAL A 73 3.05 3.32 -7.26
CA VAL A 73 3.45 3.46 -5.86
C VAL A 73 4.95 3.32 -5.77
N ARG A 74 5.53 3.89 -4.73
CA ARG A 74 6.93 3.66 -4.43
C ARG A 74 7.19 3.88 -2.95
N LEU A 75 8.31 3.38 -2.47
CA LEU A 75 8.69 3.62 -1.09
C LEU A 75 9.12 5.07 -0.94
N LYS A 76 8.78 5.67 0.18
CA LYS A 76 9.15 7.06 0.45
C LYS A 76 10.64 7.22 0.59
N HIS A 77 11.29 6.17 1.14
CA HIS A 77 12.72 6.22 1.38
C HIS A 77 13.38 5.07 0.68
N ARG A 78 14.48 5.31 0.03
CA ARG A 78 15.18 4.27 -0.64
C ARG A 78 15.53 3.19 0.29
N THR A 79 14.97 2.06 0.18
CA THR A 79 15.19 0.87 0.95
C THR A 79 15.32 1.09 2.42
N GLY A 80 15.16 2.28 2.84
CA GLY A 80 15.30 2.65 4.17
C GLY A 80 15.09 1.64 5.23
N LYS A 81 13.89 1.48 5.68
CA LYS A 81 13.63 0.59 6.73
C LYS A 81 13.88 -0.82 6.40
N HIS A 82 13.51 -1.25 5.26
CA HIS A 82 13.72 -2.61 4.90
C HIS A 82 15.18 -2.90 4.73
N ALA A 83 15.89 -2.00 4.16
CA ALA A 83 17.27 -2.19 3.98
C ALA A 83 17.96 -2.27 5.29
N LYS A 84 17.52 -1.50 6.21
CA LYS A 84 18.09 -1.51 7.48
C LYS A 84 17.98 -2.84 8.12
N ARG A 85 16.83 -3.41 8.11
CA ARG A 85 16.68 -4.70 8.66
C ARG A 85 17.47 -5.70 7.92
N SER A 86 17.46 -5.59 6.67
CA SER A 86 18.11 -6.54 5.88
C SER A 86 19.54 -6.43 6.05
N ARG A 87 20.03 -5.23 6.18
CA ARG A 87 21.39 -5.08 6.20
C ARG A 87 21.95 -5.35 7.46
N ALA A 88 21.19 -5.45 8.37
CA ALA A 88 21.75 -5.84 9.58
C ALA A 88 22.48 -7.02 9.20
N ARG A 89 22.22 -7.46 8.14
CA ARG A 89 22.83 -8.54 7.77
C ARG A 89 23.92 -8.13 6.97
N ALA A 90 23.75 -7.24 6.37
CA ALA A 90 24.68 -6.99 5.49
C ALA A 90 25.74 -6.36 5.97
N GLY A 91 25.51 -6.07 6.68
CA GLY A 91 26.41 -5.46 6.94
C GLY A 91 27.22 -5.42 5.91
N ARG A 92 26.85 -5.75 5.56
CA ARG A 92 27.20 -5.68 5.02
C ARG A 92 27.66 -5.45 4.93
#